data_e151182d52728e38ea2211e33c726e25
#
_entry.id   e151182d52728e38ea2211e33c726e25
#
_cell.length_a   1.000
_cell.length_b   1.000
_cell.length_c   1.000
_cell.angle_alpha   90.00
_cell.angle_beta   90.00
_cell.angle_gamma   90.00
#
_symmetry.space_group_name_H-M   'P 1'
#
loop_
_entity.id
_entity.type
_entity.pdbx_description
1 polymer ?
#
loop_
_entity_poly.entity_id
_entity_poly.type
_entity_poly.pdbx_seq_one_letter_code
_entity_poly.pdbx_strand_id
1 'polypeptide(L)'
;LIMSGFDTLLSIAVATNGQLVEASGVTEATARKIIHAARDSMNMGFSTGTDMMEKRENVHRISTGSKNFDTLLGGGFETGVITECFGQYGSSKTQIAHSLAVQCIKQYPESRVVFIDTENTFRPERIAQFAKGAGLEPEQVLAQIKVGRAFNSDHQMLLAEKIVDIVKEGDNVKLVIVDSLTAHFRAEFVGRG
;
A
#
# COMPACT_ATOMS: atom_id res chain seq x y z
N LEU A 1 1.36 -8.87 24.23
CA LEU A 1 0.85 -8.77 22.86
C LEU A 1 0.95 -7.34 22.33
N ILE A 2 0.42 -6.34 23.04
CA ILE A 2 0.43 -4.93 22.58
C ILE A 2 1.87 -4.45 22.34
N MET A 3 2.80 -4.72 23.25
CA MET A 3 4.21 -4.33 23.12
C MET A 3 4.98 -5.08 22.00
N SER A 4 4.38 -6.11 21.43
CA SER A 4 4.94 -6.94 20.35
C SER A 4 4.21 -6.75 19.03
N GLY A 5 3.49 -5.62 18.86
CA GLY A 5 2.79 -5.28 17.61
C GLY A 5 1.39 -5.89 17.45
N PHE A 6 0.88 -6.66 18.44
CA PHE A 6 -0.48 -7.20 18.42
C PHE A 6 -1.41 -6.33 19.24
N ASP A 7 -1.67 -5.12 18.76
CA ASP A 7 -2.45 -4.08 19.43
C ASP A 7 -3.91 -4.00 18.95
N THR A 8 -4.26 -4.72 17.89
CA THR A 8 -5.62 -4.78 17.34
C THR A 8 -6.11 -6.22 17.20
N LEU A 9 -7.43 -6.40 17.18
CA LEU A 9 -8.03 -7.71 16.87
C LEU A 9 -7.60 -8.21 15.48
N LEU A 10 -7.43 -7.31 14.53
CA LEU A 10 -6.98 -7.65 13.18
C LEU A 10 -5.56 -8.21 13.20
N SER A 11 -4.61 -7.54 13.88
CA SER A 11 -3.23 -8.01 13.98
C SER A 11 -3.14 -9.41 14.60
N ILE A 12 -3.99 -9.71 15.58
CA ILE A 12 -4.10 -11.05 16.18
C ILE A 12 -4.75 -12.05 15.20
N ALA A 13 -5.82 -11.66 14.52
CA ALA A 13 -6.56 -12.54 13.63
C ALA A 13 -5.75 -13.00 12.40
N VAL A 14 -4.84 -12.17 11.91
CA VAL A 14 -3.97 -12.47 10.76
C VAL A 14 -2.61 -13.07 11.15
N ALA A 15 -2.28 -13.09 12.46
CA ALA A 15 -1.05 -13.67 12.97
C ALA A 15 -0.94 -15.17 12.69
N THR A 16 0.29 -15.66 12.58
CA THR A 16 0.56 -17.10 12.62
C THR A 16 0.66 -17.57 14.07
N ASN A 17 0.44 -18.88 14.31
CA ASN A 17 0.59 -19.45 15.66
C ASN A 17 2.02 -19.19 16.22
N GLY A 18 3.04 -19.36 15.38
CA GLY A 18 4.44 -19.15 15.78
C GLY A 18 4.72 -17.71 16.22
N GLN A 19 4.26 -16.72 15.46
CA GLN A 19 4.42 -15.30 15.82
C GLN A 19 3.76 -14.98 17.17
N LEU A 20 2.57 -15.52 17.42
CA LEU A 20 1.88 -15.26 18.68
C LEU A 20 2.55 -15.95 19.87
N VAL A 21 3.08 -17.17 19.69
CA VAL A 21 3.86 -17.90 20.68
C VAL A 21 5.14 -17.13 21.03
N GLU A 22 5.91 -16.70 20.03
CA GLU A 22 7.13 -15.93 20.20
C GLU A 22 6.90 -14.60 20.92
N ALA A 23 5.85 -13.87 20.50
CA ALA A 23 5.53 -12.56 21.05
C ALA A 23 4.98 -12.58 22.48
N SER A 24 4.31 -13.66 22.88
CA SER A 24 3.57 -13.71 24.16
C SER A 24 3.99 -14.82 25.13
N GLY A 25 4.80 -15.77 24.68
CA GLY A 25 5.19 -16.92 25.47
C GLY A 25 4.06 -17.92 25.75
N VAL A 26 2.90 -17.79 25.12
CA VAL A 26 1.79 -18.75 25.28
C VAL A 26 2.07 -20.04 24.54
N THR A 27 1.37 -21.12 24.91
CA THR A 27 1.48 -22.38 24.16
C THR A 27 0.83 -22.26 22.79
N GLU A 28 1.26 -23.09 21.83
CA GLU A 28 0.69 -23.12 20.48
C GLU A 28 -0.83 -23.37 20.49
N ALA A 29 -1.31 -24.25 21.37
CA ALA A 29 -2.72 -24.51 21.55
C ALA A 29 -3.51 -23.26 22.00
N THR A 30 -2.90 -22.45 22.88
CA THR A 30 -3.49 -21.20 23.36
C THR A 30 -3.43 -20.14 22.27
N ALA A 31 -2.31 -20.00 21.56
CA ALA A 31 -2.19 -19.09 20.42
C ALA A 31 -3.27 -19.37 19.37
N ARG A 32 -3.48 -20.63 19.00
CA ARG A 32 -4.53 -21.04 18.05
C ARG A 32 -5.93 -20.64 18.53
N LYS A 33 -6.25 -20.81 19.80
CA LYS A 33 -7.55 -20.40 20.37
C LYS A 33 -7.74 -18.88 20.32
N ILE A 34 -6.71 -18.12 20.66
CA ILE A 34 -6.74 -16.65 20.61
C ILE A 34 -6.98 -16.15 19.18
N ILE A 35 -6.23 -16.69 18.22
CA ILE A 35 -6.38 -16.34 16.80
C ILE A 35 -7.79 -16.70 16.30
N HIS A 36 -8.30 -17.88 16.66
CA HIS A 36 -9.64 -18.30 16.26
C HIS A 36 -10.71 -17.37 16.85
N ALA A 37 -10.64 -17.06 18.15
CA ALA A 37 -11.57 -16.15 18.80
C ALA A 37 -11.53 -14.73 18.18
N ALA A 38 -10.34 -14.24 17.80
CA ALA A 38 -10.20 -12.96 17.11
C ALA A 38 -10.85 -12.98 15.71
N ARG A 39 -10.67 -14.06 14.94
CA ARG A 39 -11.29 -14.25 13.63
C ARG A 39 -12.82 -14.34 13.71
N ASP A 40 -13.34 -15.07 14.68
CA ASP A 40 -14.78 -15.19 14.91
C ASP A 40 -15.39 -13.84 15.31
N SER A 41 -14.71 -13.11 16.20
CA SER A 41 -15.13 -11.77 16.64
C SER A 41 -15.17 -10.75 15.50
N MET A 42 -14.35 -10.94 14.46
CA MET A 42 -14.27 -10.04 13.30
C MET A 42 -15.13 -10.50 12.12
N ASN A 43 -15.93 -11.56 12.28
CA ASN A 43 -16.69 -12.16 11.17
C ASN A 43 -15.81 -12.43 9.92
N MET A 44 -14.58 -12.91 10.13
CA MET A 44 -13.66 -13.25 9.04
C MET A 44 -14.00 -14.59 8.37
N GLY A 45 -15.30 -14.87 8.19
CA GLY A 45 -15.81 -16.04 7.51
C GLY A 45 -16.19 -15.76 6.06
N PHE A 46 -17.06 -16.59 5.53
CA PHE A 46 -17.61 -16.39 4.20
C PHE A 46 -18.66 -15.27 4.21
N SER A 47 -18.62 -14.41 3.18
CA SER A 47 -19.63 -13.41 2.88
C SER A 47 -20.39 -13.82 1.62
N THR A 48 -21.64 -13.40 1.48
CA THR A 48 -22.40 -13.60 0.25
C THR A 48 -21.92 -12.65 -0.85
N GLY A 49 -22.21 -12.95 -2.11
CA GLY A 49 -21.94 -12.03 -3.23
C GLY A 49 -22.66 -10.69 -3.04
N THR A 50 -23.85 -10.68 -2.43
CA THR A 50 -24.59 -9.45 -2.12
C THR A 50 -23.85 -8.60 -1.10
N ASP A 51 -23.38 -9.18 0.01
CA ASP A 51 -22.59 -8.47 1.03
C ASP A 51 -21.30 -7.86 0.40
N MET A 52 -20.71 -8.57 -0.56
CA MET A 52 -19.54 -8.07 -1.28
C MET A 52 -19.90 -6.89 -2.20
N MET A 53 -21.07 -6.91 -2.84
CA MET A 53 -21.53 -5.77 -3.65
C MET A 53 -21.73 -4.52 -2.79
N GLU A 54 -22.41 -4.65 -1.64
CA GLU A 54 -22.61 -3.54 -0.70
C GLU A 54 -21.27 -2.94 -0.22
N LYS A 55 -20.28 -3.77 0.11
CA LYS A 55 -18.94 -3.31 0.47
C LYS A 55 -18.26 -2.53 -0.66
N ARG A 56 -18.57 -2.87 -1.92
CA ARG A 56 -17.99 -2.21 -3.09
C ARG A 56 -18.64 -0.86 -3.44
N GLU A 57 -19.78 -0.50 -2.85
CA GLU A 57 -20.40 0.83 -3.03
C GLU A 57 -19.49 1.98 -2.56
N ASN A 58 -18.61 1.71 -1.59
CA ASN A 58 -17.64 2.67 -1.05
C ASN A 58 -16.28 2.66 -1.76
N VAL A 59 -16.15 1.93 -2.87
CA VAL A 59 -14.91 1.88 -3.64
C VAL A 59 -14.80 3.13 -4.49
N HIS A 60 -13.71 3.86 -4.32
CA HIS A 60 -13.35 5.01 -5.15
C HIS A 60 -12.32 4.61 -6.20
N ARG A 61 -12.15 5.45 -7.21
CA ARG A 61 -11.15 5.25 -8.25
C ARG A 61 -10.29 6.48 -8.38
N ILE A 62 -8.97 6.28 -8.42
CA ILE A 62 -8.01 7.34 -8.67
C ILE A 62 -7.78 7.40 -10.17
N SER A 63 -8.11 8.52 -10.78
CA SER A 63 -7.89 8.75 -12.22
C SER A 63 -6.39 8.70 -12.55
N THR A 64 -6.06 8.18 -13.72
CA THR A 64 -4.70 8.23 -14.28
C THR A 64 -4.36 9.56 -14.91
N GLY A 65 -5.38 10.42 -15.12
CA GLY A 65 -5.28 11.64 -15.91
C GLY A 65 -5.42 11.42 -17.43
N SER A 66 -5.58 10.18 -17.88
CA SER A 66 -5.80 9.79 -19.26
C SER A 66 -7.16 9.13 -19.43
N LYS A 67 -8.07 9.75 -20.18
CA LYS A 67 -9.42 9.21 -20.43
C LYS A 67 -9.39 7.79 -21.00
N ASN A 68 -8.50 7.52 -21.94
CA ASN A 68 -8.40 6.20 -22.56
C ASN A 68 -7.91 5.14 -21.57
N PHE A 69 -6.96 5.49 -20.73
CA PHE A 69 -6.45 4.59 -19.72
C PHE A 69 -7.47 4.38 -18.59
N ASP A 70 -8.13 5.44 -18.15
CA ASP A 70 -9.22 5.32 -17.17
C ASP A 70 -10.37 4.45 -17.71
N THR A 71 -10.74 4.60 -18.98
CA THR A 71 -11.76 3.74 -19.62
C THR A 71 -11.32 2.26 -19.61
N LEU A 72 -10.05 1.99 -19.93
CA LEU A 72 -9.49 0.63 -19.89
C LEU A 72 -9.56 0.03 -18.47
N LEU A 73 -9.32 0.85 -17.44
CA LEU A 73 -9.35 0.43 -16.03
C LEU A 73 -10.76 0.51 -15.40
N GLY A 74 -11.79 0.84 -16.19
CA GLY A 74 -13.15 1.02 -15.66
C GLY A 74 -13.33 2.24 -14.77
N GLY A 75 -12.52 3.29 -14.98
CA GLY A 75 -12.61 4.58 -14.28
C GLY A 75 -11.35 5.01 -13.52
N GLY A 76 -10.29 4.22 -13.56
CA GLY A 76 -9.03 4.49 -12.87
C GLY A 76 -8.59 3.38 -11.91
N PHE A 77 -7.56 3.64 -11.11
CA PHE A 77 -7.06 2.70 -10.12
C PHE A 77 -8.02 2.60 -8.94
N GLU A 78 -8.46 1.39 -8.64
CA GLU A 78 -9.44 1.11 -7.59
C GLU A 78 -8.81 1.21 -6.20
N THR A 79 -9.49 1.85 -5.24
CA THR A 79 -9.06 1.92 -3.84
C THR A 79 -9.43 0.63 -3.09
N GLY A 80 -8.70 0.34 -1.99
CA GLY A 80 -8.95 -0.84 -1.16
C GLY A 80 -8.43 -2.16 -1.76
N VAL A 81 -7.64 -2.08 -2.84
CA VAL A 81 -7.03 -3.24 -3.50
C VAL A 81 -5.56 -2.99 -3.81
N ILE A 82 -4.82 -4.06 -4.08
CA ILE A 82 -3.45 -3.98 -4.62
C ILE A 82 -3.55 -4.11 -6.14
N THR A 83 -2.98 -3.13 -6.85
CA THR A 83 -2.86 -3.17 -8.32
C THR A 83 -1.39 -3.31 -8.70
N GLU A 84 -1.08 -4.29 -9.52
CA GLU A 84 0.27 -4.48 -10.08
C GLU A 84 0.33 -4.03 -11.54
N CYS A 85 1.35 -3.22 -11.86
CA CYS A 85 1.73 -2.87 -13.22
C CYS A 85 3.05 -3.56 -13.56
N PHE A 86 3.06 -4.44 -14.54
CA PHE A 86 4.26 -5.13 -14.99
C PHE A 86 4.54 -4.90 -16.48
N GLY A 87 5.79 -5.06 -16.88
CA GLY A 87 6.21 -4.87 -18.27
C GLY A 87 7.73 -4.73 -18.39
N GLN A 88 8.22 -4.70 -19.61
CA GLN A 88 9.65 -4.56 -19.92
C GLN A 88 10.23 -3.25 -19.39
N TYR A 89 11.55 -3.22 -19.29
CA TYR A 89 12.26 -1.97 -19.01
C TYR A 89 11.87 -0.88 -20.03
N GLY A 90 11.71 0.35 -19.56
CA GLY A 90 11.31 1.45 -20.44
C GLY A 90 9.82 1.53 -20.78
N SER A 91 8.97 0.59 -20.30
CA SER A 91 7.51 0.58 -20.58
C SER A 91 6.70 1.62 -19.77
N SER A 92 7.34 2.61 -19.19
CA SER A 92 6.72 3.74 -18.46
C SER A 92 6.05 3.42 -17.11
N LYS A 93 6.33 2.28 -16.47
CA LYS A 93 5.77 1.93 -15.15
C LYS A 93 6.02 3.02 -14.10
N THR A 94 7.27 3.44 -13.93
CA THR A 94 7.66 4.54 -13.02
C THR A 94 6.97 5.86 -13.39
N GLN A 95 6.74 6.13 -14.69
CA GLN A 95 6.05 7.34 -15.13
C GLN A 95 4.56 7.30 -14.73
N ILE A 96 3.93 6.13 -14.83
CA ILE A 96 2.55 5.92 -14.35
C ILE A 96 2.50 6.15 -12.83
N ALA A 97 3.46 5.60 -12.08
CA ALA A 97 3.55 5.78 -10.64
C ALA A 97 3.66 7.27 -10.24
N HIS A 98 4.56 8.02 -10.88
CA HIS A 98 4.71 9.47 -10.64
C HIS A 98 3.45 10.25 -11.02
N SER A 99 2.85 9.97 -12.19
CA SER A 99 1.62 10.61 -12.62
C SER A 99 0.47 10.32 -11.65
N LEU A 100 0.32 9.06 -11.24
CA LEU A 100 -0.74 8.62 -10.32
C LEU A 100 -0.63 9.31 -8.96
N ALA A 101 0.60 9.51 -8.43
CA ALA A 101 0.82 10.26 -7.20
C ALA A 101 0.26 11.69 -7.31
N VAL A 102 0.54 12.37 -8.42
CA VAL A 102 0.03 13.73 -8.67
C VAL A 102 -1.49 13.74 -8.85
N GLN A 103 -2.04 12.78 -9.60
CA GLN A 103 -3.49 12.69 -9.83
C GLN A 103 -4.26 12.34 -8.55
N CYS A 104 -3.68 11.53 -7.67
CA CYS A 104 -4.23 11.25 -6.35
C CYS A 104 -4.37 12.54 -5.53
N ILE A 105 -3.32 13.34 -5.44
CA ILE A 105 -3.34 14.63 -4.73
C ILE A 105 -4.30 15.61 -5.39
N LYS A 106 -4.36 15.65 -6.73
CA LYS A 106 -5.33 16.48 -7.44
C LYS A 106 -6.77 16.14 -7.10
N GLN A 107 -7.08 14.85 -7.03
CA GLN A 107 -8.42 14.36 -6.72
C GLN A 107 -8.77 14.47 -5.23
N TYR A 108 -7.75 14.34 -4.37
CA TYR A 108 -7.87 14.39 -2.91
C TYR A 108 -6.84 15.38 -2.34
N PRO A 109 -7.11 16.70 -2.35
CA PRO A 109 -6.13 17.74 -2.00
C PRO A 109 -5.53 17.63 -0.59
N GLU A 110 -6.28 17.04 0.36
CA GLU A 110 -5.82 16.83 1.75
C GLU A 110 -5.14 15.47 1.97
N SER A 111 -4.89 14.72 0.88
CA SER A 111 -4.30 13.39 0.99
C SER A 111 -2.77 13.43 1.07
N ARG A 112 -2.22 12.29 1.51
CA ARG A 112 -0.79 11.98 1.42
C ARG A 112 -0.60 10.78 0.50
N VAL A 113 0.52 10.79 -0.20
CA VAL A 113 1.00 9.65 -0.98
C VAL A 113 2.29 9.15 -0.33
N VAL A 114 2.43 7.84 -0.16
CA VAL A 114 3.69 7.22 0.27
C VAL A 114 4.31 6.52 -0.94
N PHE A 115 5.59 6.81 -1.19
CA PHE A 115 6.35 6.23 -2.28
C PHE A 115 7.56 5.47 -1.72
N ILE A 116 7.56 4.14 -1.84
CA ILE A 116 8.72 3.29 -1.53
C ILE A 116 9.50 3.10 -2.81
N ASP A 117 10.71 3.69 -2.84
CA ASP A 117 11.63 3.66 -3.99
C ASP A 117 12.74 2.63 -3.73
N THR A 118 12.74 1.54 -4.48
CA THR A 118 13.72 0.45 -4.35
C THR A 118 14.86 0.53 -5.37
N GLU A 119 14.68 1.28 -6.44
CA GLU A 119 15.64 1.37 -7.55
C GLU A 119 16.29 2.76 -7.66
N ASN A 120 16.00 3.66 -6.72
CA ASN A 120 16.46 5.05 -6.75
C ASN A 120 16.00 5.78 -8.02
N THR A 121 14.75 5.60 -8.38
CA THR A 121 14.14 6.15 -9.60
C THR A 121 13.17 7.30 -9.35
N PHE A 122 12.83 7.60 -8.10
CA PHE A 122 12.02 8.75 -7.75
C PHE A 122 12.73 10.04 -8.18
N ARG A 123 12.02 10.89 -8.91
CA ARG A 123 12.53 12.17 -9.41
C ARG A 123 11.57 13.30 -9.05
N PRO A 124 11.93 14.15 -8.06
CA PRO A 124 11.12 15.32 -7.68
C PRO A 124 10.82 16.23 -8.86
N GLU A 125 11.78 16.40 -9.78
CA GLU A 125 11.63 17.23 -10.97
C GLU A 125 10.54 16.68 -11.89
N ARG A 126 10.38 15.35 -11.93
CA ARG A 126 9.35 14.70 -12.72
C ARG A 126 7.97 14.87 -12.09
N ILE A 127 7.87 14.75 -10.77
CA ILE A 127 6.66 15.11 -10.02
C ILE A 127 6.26 16.56 -10.30
N ALA A 128 7.23 17.48 -10.24
CA ALA A 128 6.99 18.91 -10.51
C ALA A 128 6.45 19.14 -11.93
N GLN A 129 6.97 18.43 -12.94
CA GLN A 129 6.48 18.50 -14.32
C GLN A 129 5.02 18.01 -14.42
N PHE A 130 4.68 16.87 -13.80
CA PHE A 130 3.33 16.36 -13.78
C PHE A 130 2.37 17.29 -13.01
N ALA A 131 2.80 17.86 -11.88
CA ALA A 131 2.03 18.82 -11.11
C ALA A 131 1.65 20.04 -11.95
N LYS A 132 2.64 20.66 -12.62
CA LYS A 132 2.39 21.79 -13.56
C LYS A 132 1.43 21.39 -14.67
N GLY A 133 1.63 20.21 -15.29
CA GLY A 133 0.74 19.72 -16.34
C GLY A 133 -0.70 19.45 -15.84
N ALA A 134 -0.85 19.14 -14.56
CA ALA A 134 -2.15 18.96 -13.90
C ALA A 134 -2.78 20.27 -13.39
N GLY A 135 -2.08 21.40 -13.49
CA GLY A 135 -2.51 22.70 -12.98
C GLY A 135 -2.37 22.85 -11.46
N LEU A 136 -1.39 22.17 -10.86
CA LEU A 136 -1.08 22.21 -9.43
C LEU A 136 0.26 22.89 -9.16
N GLU A 137 0.43 23.44 -7.95
CA GLU A 137 1.69 23.99 -7.48
C GLU A 137 2.65 22.86 -7.11
N PRO A 138 3.83 22.76 -7.76
CA PRO A 138 4.76 21.64 -7.56
C PRO A 138 5.23 21.45 -6.12
N GLU A 139 5.53 22.54 -5.42
CA GLU A 139 6.02 22.51 -4.04
C GLU A 139 4.97 21.94 -3.10
N GLN A 140 3.71 22.29 -3.28
CA GLN A 140 2.60 21.76 -2.48
C GLN A 140 2.42 20.27 -2.74
N VAL A 141 2.47 19.83 -4.00
CA VAL A 141 2.37 18.41 -4.34
C VAL A 141 3.53 17.61 -3.75
N LEU A 142 4.76 18.10 -3.89
CA LEU A 142 5.94 17.44 -3.34
C LEU A 142 5.88 17.31 -1.81
N ALA A 143 5.38 18.32 -1.11
CA ALA A 143 5.21 18.29 0.35
C ALA A 143 4.18 17.24 0.82
N GLN A 144 3.30 16.77 -0.07
CA GLN A 144 2.30 15.74 0.22
C GLN A 144 2.77 14.31 -0.12
N ILE A 145 3.96 14.16 -0.70
CA ILE A 145 4.53 12.85 -1.04
C ILE A 145 5.63 12.49 -0.04
N LYS A 146 5.42 11.44 0.75
CA LYS A 146 6.45 10.87 1.64
C LYS A 146 7.22 9.82 0.85
N VAL A 147 8.53 9.99 0.72
CA VAL A 147 9.40 9.07 -0.03
C VAL A 147 10.31 8.31 0.92
N GLY A 148 10.24 6.99 0.87
CA GLY A 148 11.15 6.08 1.57
C GLY A 148 12.03 5.33 0.57
N ARG A 149 13.35 5.53 0.61
CA ARG A 149 14.29 4.75 -0.19
C ARG A 149 14.63 3.46 0.52
N ALA A 150 14.29 2.33 -0.07
CA ALA A 150 14.69 1.02 0.42
C ALA A 150 16.09 0.64 -0.10
N PHE A 151 16.92 0.07 0.77
CA PHE A 151 18.29 -0.33 0.41
C PHE A 151 18.43 -1.85 0.25
N ASN A 152 17.51 -2.62 0.81
CA ASN A 152 17.42 -4.08 0.73
C ASN A 152 15.99 -4.53 1.03
N SER A 153 15.72 -5.84 0.95
CA SER A 153 14.39 -6.40 1.19
C SER A 153 13.89 -6.17 2.61
N ASP A 154 14.74 -6.31 3.63
CA ASP A 154 14.37 -6.09 5.04
C ASP A 154 13.99 -4.62 5.28
N HIS A 155 14.76 -3.68 4.71
CA HIS A 155 14.43 -2.27 4.81
C HIS A 155 13.13 -1.92 4.05
N GLN A 156 12.88 -2.57 2.91
CA GLN A 156 11.62 -2.42 2.18
C GLN A 156 10.42 -2.88 3.03
N MET A 157 10.53 -4.01 3.71
CA MET A 157 9.50 -4.50 4.63
C MET A 157 9.29 -3.54 5.81
N LEU A 158 10.39 -3.07 6.43
CA LEU A 158 10.31 -2.07 7.51
C LEU A 158 9.60 -0.78 7.06
N LEU A 159 9.88 -0.28 5.85
CA LEU A 159 9.19 0.90 5.32
C LEU A 159 7.69 0.64 5.12
N ALA A 160 7.32 -0.57 4.66
CA ALA A 160 5.92 -0.95 4.51
C ALA A 160 5.19 -1.00 5.87
N GLU A 161 5.83 -1.55 6.91
CA GLU A 161 5.28 -1.55 8.27
C GLU A 161 5.08 -0.13 8.82
N LYS A 162 6.04 0.78 8.59
CA LYS A 162 5.94 2.19 9.01
C LYS A 162 4.78 2.94 8.39
N ILE A 163 4.22 2.49 7.25
CA ILE A 163 3.02 3.11 6.67
C ILE A 163 1.84 3.01 7.63
N VAL A 164 1.74 1.89 8.35
CA VAL A 164 0.68 1.70 9.37
C VAL A 164 0.78 2.76 10.46
N ASP A 165 2.00 3.08 10.90
CA ASP A 165 2.24 4.09 11.93
C ASP A 165 1.88 5.49 11.40
N ILE A 166 2.28 5.82 10.17
CA ILE A 166 1.93 7.07 9.49
C ILE A 166 0.40 7.27 9.46
N VAL A 167 -0.35 6.22 9.14
CA VAL A 167 -1.82 6.27 9.11
C VAL A 167 -2.40 6.41 10.53
N LYS A 168 -1.84 5.72 11.53
CA LYS A 168 -2.26 5.82 12.93
C LYS A 168 -2.00 7.22 13.52
N GLU A 169 -0.95 7.89 13.09
CA GLU A 169 -0.62 9.28 13.47
C GLU A 169 -1.57 10.31 12.87
N GLY A 170 -2.49 9.89 12.00
CA GLY A 170 -3.55 10.74 11.45
C GLY A 170 -3.28 11.25 10.03
N ASP A 171 -2.22 10.82 9.39
CA ASP A 171 -1.98 11.15 7.98
C ASP A 171 -3.03 10.48 7.08
N ASN A 172 -3.68 11.29 6.24
CA ASN A 172 -4.70 10.84 5.31
C ASN A 172 -4.06 10.19 4.07
N VAL A 173 -3.42 9.02 4.23
CA VAL A 173 -2.79 8.30 3.12
C VAL A 173 -3.85 7.69 2.21
N LYS A 174 -3.87 8.07 0.94
CA LYS A 174 -4.79 7.56 -0.08
C LYS A 174 -4.14 6.64 -1.10
N LEU A 175 -2.82 6.73 -1.24
CA LEU A 175 -2.07 5.94 -2.21
C LEU A 175 -0.72 5.55 -1.64
N VAL A 176 -0.39 4.27 -1.78
CA VAL A 176 0.95 3.75 -1.53
C VAL A 176 1.49 3.21 -2.84
N ILE A 177 2.70 3.61 -3.20
CA ILE A 177 3.41 3.15 -4.41
C ILE A 177 4.68 2.43 -3.96
N VAL A 178 4.95 1.27 -4.56
CA VAL A 178 6.22 0.54 -4.39
C VAL A 178 6.82 0.33 -5.78
N ASP A 179 7.91 1.00 -6.07
CA ASP A 179 8.59 0.91 -7.38
C ASP A 179 10.07 0.54 -7.19
N SER A 180 10.41 -0.71 -7.39
CA SER A 180 9.60 -1.88 -7.74
C SER A 180 9.45 -2.82 -6.53
N LEU A 181 8.39 -3.63 -6.55
CA LEU A 181 8.12 -4.54 -5.43
C LEU A 181 9.18 -5.63 -5.29
N THR A 182 9.70 -6.17 -6.39
CA THR A 182 10.50 -7.40 -6.38
C THR A 182 12.00 -7.21 -6.62
N ALA A 183 12.49 -5.99 -6.84
CA ALA A 183 13.90 -5.76 -7.19
C ALA A 183 14.87 -6.32 -6.14
N HIS A 184 14.72 -5.94 -4.87
CA HIS A 184 15.57 -6.42 -3.79
C HIS A 184 15.39 -7.91 -3.52
N PHE A 185 14.15 -8.40 -3.51
CA PHE A 185 13.87 -9.83 -3.29
C PHE A 185 14.51 -10.72 -4.36
N ARG A 186 14.49 -10.29 -5.63
CA ARG A 186 15.16 -11.03 -6.72
C ARG A 186 16.69 -11.00 -6.62
N ALA A 187 17.25 -9.92 -6.07
CA ALA A 187 18.68 -9.79 -5.89
C ALA A 187 19.21 -10.63 -4.71
N GLU A 188 18.42 -10.76 -3.65
CA GLU A 188 18.85 -11.37 -2.39
C GLU A 188 18.47 -12.86 -2.29
N PHE A 189 17.39 -13.28 -2.91
CA PHE A 189 16.90 -14.66 -2.81
C PHE A 189 17.06 -15.40 -4.15
N VAL A 190 17.82 -16.48 -4.15
CA VAL A 190 18.05 -17.33 -5.30
C VAL A 190 17.01 -18.45 -5.33
N GLY A 191 16.23 -18.52 -6.41
CA GLY A 191 15.23 -19.55 -6.63
C GLY A 191 13.80 -19.03 -6.56
N ARG A 192 12.86 -19.91 -6.91
CA ARG A 192 11.42 -19.68 -6.66
C ARG A 192 11.17 -20.13 -5.22
N GLY A 193 11.02 -19.18 -4.31
CA GLY A 193 10.57 -19.46 -2.96
C GLY A 193 9.15 -20.03 -2.95
#